data_9537e7dc49eabc2903c5b3a8ce543ae8
#
_entry.id   9537e7dc49eabc2903c5b3a8ce543ae8
#
_cell.length_a   1.000
_cell.length_b   1.000
_cell.length_c   1.000
_cell.angle_alpha   90.00
_cell.angle_beta   90.00
_cell.angle_gamma   90.00
#
_symmetry.space_group_name_H-M   'P 1'
#
loop_
_entity.id
_entity.type
_entity.pdbx_description
1 polymer ?
#
loop_
_entity_poly.entity_id
_entity_poly.type
_entity_poly.pdbx_seq_one_letter_code
_entity_poly.pdbx_strand_id
1 'polypeptide(L)'
;MIYSKSKKKILVYGNFYQGNLAHELVERLNEFKNYNLMGFDRLSHLEPYNNRLIKLIFRYLLIPFSRSILNINLILKIHLFKPDIFIAIKGLDIYPISLKFFPKTIKKINWNLDDFENTKNSNNNLIKSIKQYDLIISPKKELFENYKNIGAKKLLFIENYYISSYHKDLKLKQLYNISFVGSWSKKREKFIQSVSEIYKVHVFGNSWSKVKCNKNLVCNENVEQHQYVEIVNQSKISLNFFTDENNDTSNLRLFEVPACKGLILSEFSNRASEILTPNKDAFFFKNENELIEKISFILNMKEIELNKIRINGFKKIKSFDLNYRIEEVLNVII
;
A
#
# COMPACT_ATOMS: atom_id res chain seq x y z
N MET A 1 14.77 42.33 -11.35
CA MET A 1 14.57 41.03 -12.07
C MET A 1 14.30 39.95 -11.06
N ILE A 2 13.05 39.50 -10.95
CA ILE A 2 12.70 38.36 -10.09
C ILE A 2 13.13 37.12 -10.88
N TYR A 3 14.26 36.53 -10.53
CA TYR A 3 14.65 35.22 -11.05
C TYR A 3 13.56 34.21 -10.60
N SER A 4 12.68 33.82 -11.49
CA SER A 4 11.79 32.71 -11.28
C SER A 4 12.68 31.47 -11.13
N LYS A 5 12.81 30.98 -9.91
CA LYS A 5 13.53 29.74 -9.63
C LYS A 5 12.90 28.65 -10.51
N SER A 6 13.67 28.08 -11.44
CA SER A 6 13.15 27.03 -12.33
C SER A 6 12.54 25.92 -11.50
N LYS A 7 11.32 25.48 -11.87
CA LYS A 7 10.64 24.40 -11.16
C LYS A 7 11.50 23.14 -11.16
N LYS A 8 11.69 22.51 -10.00
CA LYS A 8 12.38 21.23 -9.93
C LYS A 8 11.63 20.17 -10.74
N LYS A 9 12.37 19.39 -11.49
CA LYS A 9 11.85 18.30 -12.33
C LYS A 9 11.90 16.98 -11.57
N ILE A 10 10.77 16.30 -11.45
CA ILE A 10 10.67 15.00 -10.76
C ILE A 10 10.10 13.96 -11.73
N LEU A 11 10.81 12.84 -11.89
CA LEU A 11 10.30 11.68 -12.60
C LEU A 11 9.94 10.59 -11.60
N VAL A 12 8.68 10.14 -11.65
CA VAL A 12 8.16 9.05 -10.80
C VAL A 12 7.96 7.81 -11.65
N TYR A 13 8.62 6.73 -11.26
CA TYR A 13 8.49 5.41 -11.86
C TYR A 13 7.61 4.51 -10.97
N GLY A 14 6.64 3.82 -11.56
CA GLY A 14 5.80 2.87 -10.84
C GLY A 14 4.58 2.40 -11.62
N ASN A 15 3.57 1.90 -10.93
CA ASN A 15 2.28 1.57 -11.52
C ASN A 15 1.34 2.78 -11.45
N PHE A 16 0.71 3.13 -12.58
CA PHE A 16 -0.16 4.30 -12.67
C PHE A 16 -1.63 3.91 -12.78
N TYR A 17 -2.16 3.31 -11.71
CA TYR A 17 -3.60 3.13 -11.54
C TYR A 17 -4.04 3.77 -10.21
N GLN A 18 -5.29 4.13 -10.12
CA GLN A 18 -5.89 4.83 -8.99
C GLN A 18 -5.62 4.07 -7.66
N GLY A 19 -5.20 4.81 -6.64
CA GLY A 19 -4.84 4.25 -5.33
C GLY A 19 -3.41 3.69 -5.24
N ASN A 20 -2.66 3.64 -6.35
CA ASN A 20 -1.24 3.26 -6.30
C ASN A 20 -0.36 4.46 -5.96
N LEU A 21 0.64 4.26 -5.10
CA LEU A 21 1.51 5.34 -4.62
C LEU A 21 2.15 6.16 -5.74
N ALA A 22 2.58 5.55 -6.86
CA ALA A 22 3.19 6.30 -7.95
C ALA A 22 2.20 7.26 -8.63
N HIS A 23 0.97 6.81 -8.87
CA HIS A 23 -0.11 7.64 -9.40
C HIS A 23 -0.44 8.78 -8.43
N GLU A 24 -0.71 8.43 -7.18
CA GLU A 24 -1.11 9.41 -6.17
C GLU A 24 -0.01 10.44 -5.89
N LEU A 25 1.25 10.02 -5.90
CA LEU A 25 2.38 10.93 -5.72
C LEU A 25 2.42 12.00 -6.84
N VAL A 26 2.23 11.61 -8.10
CA VAL A 26 2.20 12.55 -9.22
C VAL A 26 0.99 13.48 -9.13
N GLU A 27 -0.21 12.94 -8.86
CA GLU A 27 -1.43 13.74 -8.70
C GLU A 27 -1.27 14.80 -7.60
N ARG A 28 -0.78 14.39 -6.42
CA ARG A 28 -0.60 15.31 -5.29
C ARG A 28 0.48 16.35 -5.54
N LEU A 29 1.61 15.95 -6.13
CA LEU A 29 2.67 16.89 -6.47
C LEU A 29 2.24 17.91 -7.53
N ASN A 30 1.34 17.54 -8.44
CA ASN A 30 0.75 18.48 -9.40
C ASN A 30 -0.07 19.58 -8.72
N GLU A 31 -0.76 19.27 -7.63
CA GLU A 31 -1.52 20.26 -6.85
C GLU A 31 -0.63 21.37 -6.27
N PHE A 32 0.62 21.06 -5.91
CA PHE A 32 1.57 22.05 -5.39
C PHE A 32 2.10 23.04 -6.43
N LYS A 33 1.90 22.82 -7.73
CA LYS A 33 2.30 23.70 -8.86
C LYS A 33 3.79 24.14 -8.90
N ASN A 34 4.61 23.64 -7.97
CA ASN A 34 6.01 24.02 -7.79
C ASN A 34 7.00 23.11 -8.52
N TYR A 35 6.49 22.05 -9.12
CA TYR A 35 7.27 20.99 -9.75
C TYR A 35 6.88 20.81 -11.21
N ASN A 36 7.84 20.33 -12.01
CA ASN A 36 7.60 19.79 -13.35
C ASN A 36 7.69 18.27 -13.23
N LEU A 37 6.57 17.58 -13.47
CA LEU A 37 6.41 16.17 -13.15
C LEU A 37 6.30 15.32 -14.41
N MET A 38 6.89 14.13 -14.34
CA MET A 38 6.71 13.08 -15.34
C MET A 38 6.46 11.74 -14.65
N GLY A 39 5.36 11.09 -14.98
CA GLY A 39 5.10 9.70 -14.65
C GLY A 39 5.73 8.76 -15.69
N PHE A 40 6.30 7.67 -15.23
CA PHE A 40 6.76 6.56 -16.07
C PHE A 40 6.02 5.29 -15.64
N ASP A 41 4.98 4.93 -16.41
CA ASP A 41 4.16 3.76 -16.10
C ASP A 41 4.86 2.47 -16.50
N ARG A 42 5.15 1.67 -15.49
CA ARG A 42 5.76 0.36 -15.63
C ARG A 42 4.86 -0.63 -16.37
N LEU A 43 3.56 -0.62 -16.09
CA LEU A 43 2.63 -1.60 -16.63
C LEU A 43 2.41 -1.43 -18.13
N SER A 44 2.44 -0.21 -18.64
CA SER A 44 2.34 0.04 -20.07
C SER A 44 3.44 -0.63 -20.90
N HIS A 45 4.58 -0.95 -20.29
CA HIS A 45 5.71 -1.64 -20.92
C HIS A 45 5.70 -3.16 -20.69
N LEU A 46 5.20 -3.62 -19.54
CA LEU A 46 5.27 -5.02 -19.15
C LEU A 46 3.97 -5.79 -19.42
N GLU A 47 2.85 -5.11 -19.44
CA GLU A 47 1.53 -5.70 -19.67
C GLU A 47 0.71 -4.86 -20.67
N PRO A 48 1.22 -4.61 -21.90
CA PRO A 48 0.57 -3.71 -22.84
C PRO A 48 -0.74 -4.26 -23.44
N TYR A 49 -1.12 -5.49 -23.11
CA TYR A 49 -2.29 -6.15 -23.68
C TYR A 49 -3.32 -6.52 -22.62
N ASN A 50 -4.61 -6.34 -22.94
CA ASN A 50 -5.72 -6.69 -22.04
C ASN A 50 -6.17 -8.16 -22.15
N ASN A 51 -5.84 -8.85 -23.24
CA ASN A 51 -6.22 -10.24 -23.44
C ASN A 51 -5.44 -11.20 -22.55
N ARG A 52 -6.16 -12.07 -21.80
CA ARG A 52 -5.57 -12.99 -20.81
C ARG A 52 -4.55 -13.98 -21.42
N LEU A 53 -4.82 -14.50 -22.62
CA LEU A 53 -3.92 -15.42 -23.32
C LEU A 53 -2.65 -14.71 -23.77
N ILE A 54 -2.82 -13.53 -24.37
CA ILE A 54 -1.68 -12.69 -24.81
C ILE A 54 -0.84 -12.26 -23.61
N LYS A 55 -1.46 -11.89 -22.48
CA LYS A 55 -0.75 -11.61 -21.22
C LYS A 55 0.08 -12.81 -20.75
N LEU A 56 -0.43 -14.04 -20.84
CA LEU A 56 0.29 -15.24 -20.44
C LEU A 56 1.50 -15.48 -21.35
N ILE A 57 1.30 -15.45 -22.66
CA ILE A 57 2.39 -15.62 -23.65
C ILE A 57 3.46 -14.55 -23.45
N PHE A 58 3.05 -13.30 -23.30
CA PHE A 58 3.94 -12.17 -23.08
C PHE A 58 4.72 -12.33 -21.78
N ARG A 59 4.08 -12.75 -20.71
CA ARG A 59 4.68 -12.96 -19.40
C ARG A 59 5.75 -14.07 -19.39
N TYR A 60 5.52 -15.17 -20.09
CA TYR A 60 6.44 -16.31 -20.07
C TYR A 60 7.55 -16.21 -21.11
N LEU A 61 7.27 -15.66 -22.29
CA LEU A 61 8.23 -15.63 -23.40
C LEU A 61 8.89 -14.26 -23.61
N LEU A 62 8.19 -13.17 -23.37
CA LEU A 62 8.61 -11.82 -23.75
C LEU A 62 8.99 -10.92 -22.57
N ILE A 63 8.74 -11.32 -21.31
CA ILE A 63 9.09 -10.49 -20.14
C ILE A 63 10.56 -10.05 -20.10
N PRO A 64 11.56 -10.92 -20.32
CA PRO A 64 12.95 -10.46 -20.31
C PRO A 64 13.22 -9.39 -21.36
N PHE A 65 12.63 -9.54 -22.55
CA PHE A 65 12.75 -8.59 -23.65
C PHE A 65 12.02 -7.27 -23.33
N SER A 66 10.78 -7.36 -22.86
CA SER A 66 9.98 -6.19 -22.46
C SER A 66 10.62 -5.42 -21.31
N ARG A 67 11.23 -6.13 -20.35
CA ARG A 67 11.97 -5.50 -19.27
C ARG A 67 13.21 -4.75 -19.80
N SER A 68 13.89 -5.30 -20.81
CA SER A 68 15.01 -4.62 -21.46
C SER A 68 14.54 -3.34 -22.17
N ILE A 69 13.45 -3.41 -22.94
CA ILE A 69 12.84 -2.24 -23.59
C ILE A 69 12.41 -1.19 -22.56
N LEU A 70 11.77 -1.61 -21.47
CA LEU A 70 11.41 -0.72 -20.37
C LEU A 70 12.63 0.06 -19.85
N ASN A 71 13.75 -0.64 -19.63
CA ASN A 71 14.96 -0.02 -19.12
C ASN A 71 15.61 0.94 -20.12
N ILE A 72 15.62 0.59 -21.41
CA ILE A 72 16.10 1.49 -22.48
C ILE A 72 15.21 2.75 -22.53
N ASN A 73 13.88 2.58 -22.54
CA ASN A 73 12.95 3.70 -22.56
C ASN A 73 13.07 4.58 -21.31
N LEU A 74 13.29 3.98 -20.14
CA LEU A 74 13.53 4.72 -18.91
C LEU A 74 14.80 5.58 -19.02
N ILE A 75 15.91 5.01 -19.50
CA ILE A 75 17.15 5.75 -19.71
C ILE A 75 16.94 6.91 -20.71
N LEU A 76 16.28 6.66 -21.84
CA LEU A 76 15.97 7.70 -22.82
C LEU A 76 15.12 8.82 -22.20
N LYS A 77 14.07 8.49 -21.44
CA LYS A 77 13.23 9.48 -20.76
C LYS A 77 14.01 10.29 -19.73
N ILE A 78 14.92 9.67 -18.98
CA ILE A 78 15.81 10.37 -18.04
C ILE A 78 16.68 11.41 -18.78
N HIS A 79 17.28 11.04 -19.89
CA HIS A 79 18.13 11.96 -20.65
C HIS A 79 17.36 13.08 -21.39
N LEU A 80 16.14 12.80 -21.85
CA LEU A 80 15.28 13.78 -22.49
C LEU A 80 14.65 14.76 -21.49
N PHE A 81 14.07 14.26 -20.41
CA PHE A 81 13.37 15.07 -19.41
C PHE A 81 14.35 15.79 -18.47
N LYS A 82 15.53 15.18 -18.20
CA LYS A 82 16.57 15.68 -17.28
C LYS A 82 15.98 16.03 -15.90
N PRO A 83 15.44 15.04 -15.17
CA PRO A 83 14.90 15.29 -13.85
C PRO A 83 16.00 15.63 -12.85
N ASP A 84 15.70 16.49 -11.87
CA ASP A 84 16.55 16.71 -10.69
C ASP A 84 16.43 15.53 -9.71
N ILE A 85 15.22 14.92 -9.66
CA ILE A 85 14.89 13.83 -8.74
C ILE A 85 14.21 12.72 -9.53
N PHE A 86 14.67 11.50 -9.30
CA PHE A 86 14.06 10.26 -9.77
C PHE A 86 13.53 9.47 -8.58
N ILE A 87 12.23 9.14 -8.57
CA ILE A 87 11.59 8.36 -7.51
C ILE A 87 11.08 7.05 -8.11
N ALA A 88 11.63 5.93 -7.68
CA ALA A 88 11.15 4.60 -8.04
C ALA A 88 10.26 4.02 -6.92
N ILE A 89 8.99 3.78 -7.21
CA ILE A 89 8.11 3.02 -6.33
C ILE A 89 8.37 1.53 -6.55
N LYS A 90 8.86 0.82 -5.53
CA LYS A 90 9.42 -0.55 -5.55
C LYS A 90 10.65 -0.69 -6.46
N GLY A 91 10.53 -0.50 -7.75
CA GLY A 91 11.64 -0.55 -8.71
C GLY A 91 12.09 -1.97 -9.12
N LEU A 92 11.20 -2.97 -9.04
CA LEU A 92 11.50 -4.40 -9.29
C LEU A 92 12.08 -4.70 -10.69
N ASP A 93 11.66 -3.94 -11.70
CA ASP A 93 12.03 -4.20 -13.10
C ASP A 93 13.14 -3.28 -13.61
N ILE A 94 13.67 -2.41 -12.73
CA ILE A 94 14.81 -1.55 -13.06
C ILE A 94 16.10 -2.37 -12.93
N TYR A 95 16.86 -2.46 -14.01
CA TYR A 95 18.16 -3.11 -13.96
C TYR A 95 19.17 -2.25 -13.19
N PRO A 96 20.03 -2.86 -12.35
CA PRO A 96 21.08 -2.10 -11.66
C PRO A 96 21.97 -1.32 -12.63
N ILE A 97 22.25 -1.87 -13.81
CA ILE A 97 23.04 -1.19 -14.84
C ILE A 97 22.35 0.08 -15.36
N SER A 98 21.01 0.09 -15.49
CA SER A 98 20.28 1.23 -15.99
C SER A 98 20.44 2.46 -15.09
N LEU A 99 20.45 2.28 -13.76
CA LEU A 99 20.68 3.36 -12.80
C LEU A 99 22.08 3.96 -12.89
N LYS A 100 23.07 3.22 -13.40
CA LYS A 100 24.43 3.73 -13.63
C LYS A 100 24.50 4.69 -14.84
N PHE A 101 23.59 4.54 -15.80
CA PHE A 101 23.48 5.45 -16.96
C PHE A 101 22.77 6.76 -16.64
N PHE A 102 22.20 6.90 -15.45
CA PHE A 102 21.59 8.17 -15.05
C PHE A 102 22.68 9.20 -14.75
N PRO A 103 22.52 10.48 -15.17
CA PRO A 103 23.41 11.55 -14.78
C PRO A 103 23.64 11.59 -13.25
N LYS A 104 24.89 11.82 -12.84
CA LYS A 104 25.27 11.87 -11.41
C LYS A 104 24.57 12.99 -10.63
N THR A 105 24.09 14.01 -11.33
CA THR A 105 23.34 15.13 -10.75
C THR A 105 21.94 14.77 -10.29
N ILE A 106 21.39 13.64 -10.76
CA ILE A 106 20.04 13.19 -10.41
C ILE A 106 20.06 12.50 -9.05
N LYS A 107 19.25 13.00 -8.11
CA LYS A 107 19.00 12.34 -6.81
C LYS A 107 18.07 11.14 -7.04
N LYS A 108 18.55 9.95 -6.77
CA LYS A 108 17.83 8.67 -6.98
C LYS A 108 17.23 8.18 -5.67
N ILE A 109 15.92 8.01 -5.66
CA ILE A 109 15.15 7.62 -4.47
C ILE A 109 14.39 6.33 -4.79
N ASN A 110 14.41 5.37 -3.87
CA ASN A 110 13.53 4.21 -3.91
C ASN A 110 12.55 4.29 -2.74
N TRP A 111 11.26 4.25 -3.04
CA TRP A 111 10.21 4.18 -2.02
C TRP A 111 9.58 2.80 -2.07
N ASN A 112 9.95 1.97 -1.11
CA ASN A 112 9.52 0.58 -1.01
C ASN A 112 8.64 0.37 0.22
N LEU A 113 7.40 -0.04 -0.01
CA LEU A 113 6.41 -0.30 1.03
C LEU A 113 6.46 -1.75 1.54
N ASP A 114 7.09 -2.66 0.78
CA ASP A 114 7.08 -4.09 1.04
C ASP A 114 8.38 -4.59 1.65
N ASP A 115 8.32 -5.80 2.17
CA ASP A 115 9.49 -6.55 2.60
C ASP A 115 10.34 -6.96 1.38
N PHE A 116 11.53 -6.37 1.26
CA PHE A 116 12.44 -6.65 0.16
C PHE A 116 13.18 -7.99 0.30
N GLU A 117 13.15 -8.62 1.45
CA GLU A 117 13.76 -9.94 1.68
C GLU A 117 12.84 -11.06 1.21
N ASN A 118 11.54 -10.81 1.15
CA ASN A 118 10.60 -11.78 0.63
C ASN A 118 10.65 -11.86 -0.90
N THR A 119 10.91 -13.06 -1.42
CA THR A 119 11.04 -13.31 -2.87
C THR A 119 9.77 -13.01 -3.68
N LYS A 120 8.59 -12.96 -3.05
CA LYS A 120 7.35 -12.54 -3.71
C LYS A 120 7.27 -11.03 -3.93
N ASN A 121 7.96 -10.26 -3.09
CA ASN A 121 7.95 -8.79 -3.11
C ASN A 121 9.26 -8.21 -3.66
N SER A 122 10.26 -9.05 -3.92
CA SER A 122 11.61 -8.65 -4.29
C SER A 122 12.18 -9.53 -5.40
N ASN A 123 13.29 -9.09 -5.95
CA ASN A 123 14.11 -9.86 -6.88
C ASN A 123 15.56 -9.35 -6.86
N ASN A 124 16.45 -10.09 -7.52
CA ASN A 124 17.87 -9.76 -7.60
C ASN A 124 18.16 -8.36 -8.20
N ASN A 125 17.29 -7.85 -9.09
CA ASN A 125 17.48 -6.51 -9.64
C ASN A 125 17.26 -5.44 -8.56
N LEU A 126 16.19 -5.53 -7.78
CA LEU A 126 15.93 -4.61 -6.67
C LEU A 126 17.10 -4.66 -5.67
N ILE A 127 17.45 -5.87 -5.17
CA ILE A 127 18.50 -6.03 -4.15
C ILE A 127 19.82 -5.41 -4.63
N LYS A 128 20.26 -5.73 -5.86
CA LYS A 128 21.50 -5.17 -6.43
C LYS A 128 21.40 -3.66 -6.72
N SER A 129 20.20 -3.11 -6.87
CA SER A 129 19.97 -1.69 -7.13
C SER A 129 20.00 -0.83 -5.87
N ILE A 130 19.75 -1.39 -4.68
CA ILE A 130 19.65 -0.65 -3.41
C ILE A 130 20.85 0.29 -3.20
N LYS A 131 22.07 -0.18 -3.36
CA LYS A 131 23.30 0.62 -3.22
C LYS A 131 23.46 1.78 -4.21
N GLN A 132 22.63 1.83 -5.26
CA GLN A 132 22.71 2.89 -6.27
C GLN A 132 21.72 4.03 -6.01
N TYR A 133 20.75 3.82 -5.14
CA TYR A 133 19.86 4.88 -4.68
C TYR A 133 20.55 5.75 -3.63
N ASP A 134 20.24 7.03 -3.63
CA ASP A 134 20.77 7.98 -2.66
C ASP A 134 19.94 7.98 -1.38
N LEU A 135 18.68 7.55 -1.48
CA LEU A 135 17.75 7.43 -0.35
C LEU A 135 16.80 6.25 -0.59
N ILE A 136 16.62 5.43 0.44
CA ILE A 136 15.56 4.43 0.51
C ILE A 136 14.52 4.91 1.52
N ILE A 137 13.25 4.88 1.12
CA ILE A 137 12.10 5.21 1.97
C ILE A 137 11.32 3.93 2.23
N SER A 138 11.04 3.63 3.48
CA SER A 138 10.23 2.45 3.84
C SER A 138 9.48 2.64 5.16
N PRO A 139 8.27 2.07 5.30
CA PRO A 139 7.55 1.98 6.57
C PRO A 139 8.04 0.82 7.45
N LYS A 140 8.96 0.00 6.96
CA LYS A 140 9.49 -1.19 7.64
C LYS A 140 10.83 -0.87 8.32
N LYS A 141 10.74 -0.24 9.50
CA LYS A 141 11.92 0.17 10.27
C LYS A 141 12.77 -1.02 10.72
N GLU A 142 12.14 -2.16 10.93
CA GLU A 142 12.76 -3.44 11.29
C GLU A 142 13.73 -3.95 10.22
N LEU A 143 13.55 -3.57 8.95
CA LEU A 143 14.43 -3.95 7.85
C LEU A 143 15.62 -3.00 7.63
N PHE A 144 15.75 -1.92 8.41
CA PHE A 144 16.76 -0.91 8.16
C PHE A 144 18.19 -1.43 8.27
N GLU A 145 18.48 -2.32 9.22
CA GLU A 145 19.80 -2.94 9.32
C GLU A 145 20.09 -3.83 8.10
N ASN A 146 19.09 -4.56 7.60
CA ASN A 146 19.24 -5.39 6.42
C ASN A 146 19.47 -4.54 5.16
N TYR A 147 18.77 -3.40 5.04
CA TYR A 147 19.06 -2.42 3.98
C TYR A 147 20.50 -1.89 4.03
N LYS A 148 21.03 -1.58 5.23
CA LYS A 148 22.43 -1.14 5.40
C LYS A 148 23.40 -2.25 4.97
N ASN A 149 23.15 -3.48 5.37
CA ASN A 149 23.99 -4.64 5.04
C ASN A 149 24.12 -4.88 3.52
N ILE A 150 23.10 -4.54 2.72
CA ILE A 150 23.15 -4.61 1.26
C ILE A 150 23.59 -3.31 0.59
N GLY A 151 24.03 -2.32 1.37
CA GLY A 151 24.67 -1.10 0.91
C GLY A 151 23.77 0.10 0.69
N ALA A 152 22.63 0.20 1.38
CA ALA A 152 21.80 1.41 1.37
C ALA A 152 22.57 2.59 1.97
N LYS A 153 22.62 3.73 1.25
CA LYS A 153 23.37 4.93 1.65
C LYS A 153 22.66 5.71 2.73
N LYS A 154 21.37 5.97 2.55
CA LYS A 154 20.49 6.67 3.50
C LYS A 154 19.16 5.99 3.57
N LEU A 155 18.56 5.99 4.76
CA LEU A 155 17.26 5.40 5.04
C LEU A 155 16.35 6.46 5.65
N LEU A 156 15.09 6.51 5.21
CA LEU A 156 14.05 7.36 5.76
C LEU A 156 12.85 6.50 6.13
N PHE A 157 12.47 6.55 7.38
CA PHE A 157 11.23 5.94 7.84
C PHE A 157 10.05 6.85 7.51
N ILE A 158 9.12 6.36 6.71
CA ILE A 158 7.83 7.01 6.46
C ILE A 158 6.75 5.96 6.70
N GLU A 159 5.91 6.21 7.70
CA GLU A 159 4.81 5.32 8.08
C GLU A 159 3.80 5.17 6.94
N ASN A 160 3.04 4.08 6.95
CA ASN A 160 1.89 3.87 6.10
C ASN A 160 0.87 5.03 6.23
N TYR A 161 -0.04 5.13 5.28
CA TYR A 161 -0.91 6.30 5.10
C TYR A 161 -2.32 5.89 4.66
N TYR A 162 -3.22 6.85 4.65
CA TYR A 162 -4.47 6.81 3.90
C TYR A 162 -4.51 7.97 2.88
N ILE A 163 -5.47 7.93 1.97
CA ILE A 163 -5.67 8.95 0.94
C ILE A 163 -7.03 9.61 1.17
N SER A 164 -7.04 10.83 1.67
CA SER A 164 -8.25 11.53 2.10
C SER A 164 -9.26 11.79 0.99
N SER A 165 -8.83 11.85 -0.27
CA SER A 165 -9.77 11.97 -1.41
C SER A 165 -10.64 10.73 -1.60
N TYR A 166 -10.16 9.54 -1.20
CA TYR A 166 -10.89 8.28 -1.29
C TYR A 166 -11.46 7.84 0.05
N HIS A 167 -10.59 7.73 1.08
CA HIS A 167 -10.93 7.18 2.39
C HIS A 167 -11.65 8.24 3.24
N LYS A 168 -12.97 8.20 3.19
CA LYS A 168 -13.84 9.15 3.89
C LYS A 168 -15.14 8.50 4.35
N ASP A 169 -15.78 9.13 5.31
CA ASP A 169 -17.11 8.76 5.78
C ASP A 169 -18.16 9.12 4.72
N LEU A 170 -18.72 8.10 4.07
CA LEU A 170 -19.77 8.24 3.05
C LEU A 170 -21.19 8.23 3.65
N LYS A 171 -21.33 8.00 4.96
CA LYS A 171 -22.62 7.92 5.69
C LYS A 171 -23.59 6.89 5.07
N LEU A 172 -23.06 5.78 4.58
CA LEU A 172 -23.85 4.72 3.97
C LEU A 172 -24.57 3.88 5.04
N LYS A 173 -25.71 3.31 4.66
CA LYS A 173 -26.44 2.35 5.48
C LYS A 173 -25.60 1.09 5.67
N GLN A 174 -25.55 0.57 6.91
CA GLN A 174 -24.88 -0.69 7.21
C GLN A 174 -25.56 -1.85 6.46
N LEU A 175 -24.76 -2.63 5.75
CA LEU A 175 -25.17 -3.86 5.04
C LEU A 175 -24.50 -5.11 5.63
N TYR A 176 -23.29 -4.95 6.17
CA TYR A 176 -22.48 -6.06 6.67
C TYR A 176 -22.23 -5.93 8.16
N ASN A 177 -22.47 -7.02 8.92
CA ASN A 177 -22.03 -7.07 10.31
C ASN A 177 -20.52 -7.22 10.38
N ILE A 178 -19.94 -8.07 9.53
CA ILE A 178 -18.51 -8.36 9.50
C ILE A 178 -18.06 -8.42 8.03
N SER A 179 -17.05 -7.66 7.69
CA SER A 179 -16.41 -7.73 6.38
C SER A 179 -14.90 -7.89 6.48
N PHE A 180 -14.32 -8.49 5.45
CA PHE A 180 -12.89 -8.49 5.21
C PHE A 180 -12.62 -8.16 3.75
N VAL A 181 -11.73 -7.21 3.47
CA VAL A 181 -11.29 -6.88 2.11
C VAL A 181 -9.79 -7.13 1.98
N GLY A 182 -9.44 -8.14 1.21
CA GLY A 182 -8.05 -8.52 0.94
C GLY A 182 -7.94 -9.87 0.24
N SER A 183 -6.81 -10.10 -0.42
CA SER A 183 -6.54 -11.37 -1.12
C SER A 183 -6.51 -12.55 -0.15
N TRP A 184 -6.86 -13.72 -0.67
CA TRP A 184 -6.78 -14.97 0.07
C TRP A 184 -5.34 -15.31 0.49
N SER A 185 -5.20 -15.86 1.67
CA SER A 185 -4.03 -16.62 2.13
C SER A 185 -4.49 -17.71 3.09
N LYS A 186 -3.69 -18.76 3.26
CA LYS A 186 -4.02 -19.87 4.17
C LYS A 186 -4.28 -19.41 5.61
N LYS A 187 -3.48 -18.45 6.09
CA LYS A 187 -3.66 -17.83 7.42
C LYS A 187 -5.01 -17.11 7.52
N ARG A 188 -5.33 -16.26 6.55
CA ARG A 188 -6.60 -15.50 6.53
C ARG A 188 -7.81 -16.40 6.42
N GLU A 189 -7.72 -17.45 5.60
CA GLU A 189 -8.77 -18.47 5.49
C GLU A 189 -9.06 -19.10 6.85
N LYS A 190 -8.03 -19.51 7.60
CA LYS A 190 -8.20 -20.14 8.92
C LYS A 190 -8.98 -19.24 9.87
N PHE A 191 -8.64 -17.96 9.98
CA PHE A 191 -9.37 -16.99 10.80
C PHE A 191 -10.80 -16.75 10.30
N ILE A 192 -10.99 -16.60 9.00
CA ILE A 192 -12.31 -16.34 8.40
C ILE A 192 -13.22 -17.55 8.57
N GLN A 193 -12.71 -18.77 8.41
CA GLN A 193 -13.49 -19.99 8.63
C GLN A 193 -13.96 -20.09 10.08
N SER A 194 -13.08 -19.86 11.08
CA SER A 194 -13.48 -19.89 12.49
C SER A 194 -14.58 -18.85 12.81
N VAL A 195 -14.50 -17.64 12.23
CA VAL A 195 -15.57 -16.64 12.36
C VAL A 195 -16.86 -17.12 11.70
N SER A 196 -16.77 -17.75 10.54
CA SER A 196 -17.95 -18.18 9.77
C SER A 196 -18.70 -19.37 10.36
N GLU A 197 -18.12 -20.08 11.32
CA GLU A 197 -18.84 -21.11 12.09
C GLU A 197 -19.99 -20.50 12.91
N ILE A 198 -19.82 -19.25 13.37
CA ILE A 198 -20.74 -18.59 14.29
C ILE A 198 -21.43 -17.39 13.65
N TYR A 199 -20.70 -16.57 12.89
CA TYR A 199 -21.17 -15.27 12.39
C TYR A 199 -21.15 -15.23 10.86
N LYS A 200 -22.11 -14.50 10.26
CA LYS A 200 -22.08 -14.21 8.84
C LYS A 200 -20.96 -13.21 8.53
N VAL A 201 -20.01 -13.62 7.69
CA VAL A 201 -18.86 -12.81 7.25
C VAL A 201 -18.83 -12.71 5.73
N HIS A 202 -18.60 -11.50 5.23
CA HIS A 202 -18.42 -11.20 3.82
C HIS A 202 -16.95 -10.93 3.54
N VAL A 203 -16.36 -11.70 2.62
CA VAL A 203 -14.98 -11.52 2.16
C VAL A 203 -14.95 -11.02 0.73
N PHE A 204 -14.04 -10.09 0.43
CA PHE A 204 -13.87 -9.49 -0.89
C PHE A 204 -12.38 -9.54 -1.26
N GLY A 205 -12.05 -10.06 -2.42
CA GLY A 205 -10.68 -10.09 -2.88
C GLY A 205 -10.32 -11.29 -3.75
N ASN A 206 -9.08 -11.28 -4.22
CA ASN A 206 -8.59 -12.31 -5.12
C ASN A 206 -8.48 -13.69 -4.45
N SER A 207 -8.78 -14.74 -5.24
CA SER A 207 -8.55 -16.16 -4.91
C SER A 207 -9.43 -16.74 -3.78
N TRP A 208 -10.46 -16.03 -3.33
CA TRP A 208 -11.43 -16.56 -2.36
C TRP A 208 -12.38 -17.62 -2.97
N SER A 209 -12.53 -17.65 -4.29
CA SER A 209 -13.29 -18.68 -5.01
C SER A 209 -12.77 -20.12 -4.79
N LYS A 210 -11.56 -20.28 -4.27
CA LYS A 210 -10.95 -21.57 -3.93
C LYS A 210 -11.41 -22.12 -2.58
N VAL A 211 -11.99 -21.27 -1.75
CA VAL A 211 -12.38 -21.62 -0.38
C VAL A 211 -13.75 -22.28 -0.41
N LYS A 212 -13.89 -23.38 0.31
CA LYS A 212 -15.18 -24.01 0.51
C LYS A 212 -16.03 -23.15 1.44
N CYS A 213 -16.99 -22.42 0.86
CA CYS A 213 -17.91 -21.59 1.61
C CYS A 213 -18.93 -22.44 2.37
N ASN A 214 -19.25 -22.02 3.60
CA ASN A 214 -20.37 -22.51 4.39
C ASN A 214 -21.54 -21.50 4.33
N LYS A 215 -22.65 -21.77 5.02
CA LYS A 215 -23.86 -20.91 5.02
C LYS A 215 -23.62 -19.47 5.50
N ASN A 216 -22.57 -19.25 6.29
CA ASN A 216 -22.24 -17.95 6.87
C ASN A 216 -21.04 -17.26 6.17
N LEU A 217 -20.29 -17.96 5.31
CA LEU A 217 -19.17 -17.38 4.58
C LEU A 217 -19.63 -16.99 3.16
N VAL A 218 -19.64 -15.70 2.89
CA VAL A 218 -19.95 -15.14 1.57
C VAL A 218 -18.67 -14.66 0.92
N CYS A 219 -18.23 -15.37 -0.13
CA CYS A 219 -17.04 -15.03 -0.89
C CYS A 219 -17.42 -14.19 -2.11
N ASN A 220 -16.87 -13.00 -2.19
CA ASN A 220 -17.09 -12.06 -3.29
C ASN A 220 -15.79 -11.90 -4.10
N GLU A 221 -15.93 -11.36 -5.30
CA GLU A 221 -14.80 -11.06 -6.17
C GLU A 221 -13.93 -9.91 -5.64
N ASN A 222 -12.83 -9.66 -6.35
CA ASN A 222 -11.97 -8.51 -6.06
C ASN A 222 -12.73 -7.21 -6.30
N VAL A 223 -12.41 -6.21 -5.48
CA VAL A 223 -13.05 -4.90 -5.51
C VAL A 223 -12.03 -3.80 -5.84
N GLU A 224 -12.50 -2.78 -6.51
CA GLU A 224 -11.73 -1.57 -6.78
C GLU A 224 -11.73 -0.63 -5.56
N GLN A 225 -10.88 0.41 -5.63
CA GLN A 225 -10.68 1.34 -4.51
C GLN A 225 -11.98 1.98 -4.00
N HIS A 226 -12.88 2.42 -4.88
CA HIS A 226 -14.15 3.04 -4.48
C HIS A 226 -15.09 2.04 -3.80
N GLN A 227 -15.18 0.81 -4.32
CA GLN A 227 -15.99 -0.26 -3.72
C GLN A 227 -15.45 -0.68 -2.35
N TYR A 228 -14.11 -0.69 -2.20
CA TYR A 228 -13.48 -0.93 -0.90
C TYR A 228 -13.97 0.09 0.15
N VAL A 229 -13.95 1.38 -0.20
CA VAL A 229 -14.40 2.44 0.70
C VAL A 229 -15.88 2.29 1.05
N GLU A 230 -16.74 1.94 0.07
CA GLU A 230 -18.16 1.65 0.31
C GLU A 230 -18.35 0.47 1.27
N ILE A 231 -17.64 -0.65 1.06
CA ILE A 231 -17.71 -1.83 1.92
C ILE A 231 -17.32 -1.48 3.35
N VAL A 232 -16.24 -0.72 3.56
CA VAL A 232 -15.82 -0.26 4.89
C VAL A 232 -16.93 0.58 5.54
N ASN A 233 -17.52 1.53 4.80
CA ASN A 233 -18.61 2.39 5.29
C ASN A 233 -19.89 1.62 5.59
N GLN A 234 -20.14 0.51 4.90
CA GLN A 234 -21.31 -0.35 5.08
C GLN A 234 -21.11 -1.46 6.12
N SER A 235 -19.93 -1.52 6.75
CA SER A 235 -19.57 -2.59 7.69
C SER A 235 -19.63 -2.11 9.14
N LYS A 236 -20.28 -2.93 10.02
CA LYS A 236 -20.20 -2.70 11.47
C LYS A 236 -18.77 -2.98 11.97
N ILE A 237 -18.14 -4.07 11.49
CA ILE A 237 -16.77 -4.49 11.81
C ILE A 237 -16.02 -4.75 10.51
N SER A 238 -14.89 -4.07 10.33
CA SER A 238 -13.92 -4.35 9.26
C SER A 238 -12.74 -5.12 9.85
N LEU A 239 -12.56 -6.37 9.40
CA LEU A 239 -11.45 -7.22 9.84
C LEU A 239 -10.14 -6.81 9.14
N ASN A 240 -9.04 -6.90 9.86
CA ASN A 240 -7.70 -6.70 9.33
C ASN A 240 -6.75 -7.80 9.79
N PHE A 241 -6.06 -8.43 8.84
CA PHE A 241 -5.04 -9.44 9.08
C PHE A 241 -3.73 -9.01 8.42
N PHE A 242 -2.64 -9.20 9.12
CA PHE A 242 -1.31 -8.98 8.56
C PHE A 242 -0.92 -10.11 7.60
N THR A 243 -0.05 -9.80 6.65
CA THR A 243 0.47 -10.78 5.71
C THR A 243 1.80 -11.32 6.19
N ASP A 244 1.92 -12.65 6.24
CA ASP A 244 3.20 -13.32 6.56
C ASP A 244 4.23 -13.03 5.45
N GLU A 245 3.75 -12.86 4.21
CA GLU A 245 4.59 -12.55 3.05
C GLU A 245 5.32 -11.20 3.15
N ASN A 246 4.78 -10.28 3.94
CA ASN A 246 5.36 -8.96 4.16
C ASN A 246 5.97 -8.81 5.55
N ASN A 247 5.88 -9.86 6.37
CA ASN A 247 6.25 -9.78 7.79
C ASN A 247 5.65 -8.52 8.45
N ASP A 248 4.34 -8.29 8.15
CA ASP A 248 3.67 -7.04 8.49
C ASP A 248 3.48 -6.91 9.99
N THR A 249 3.90 -5.77 10.52
CA THR A 249 3.57 -5.30 11.87
C THR A 249 2.61 -4.11 11.82
N SER A 250 2.46 -3.48 10.64
CA SER A 250 1.44 -2.50 10.28
C SER A 250 1.12 -2.62 8.79
N ASN A 251 -0.05 -2.18 8.37
CA ASN A 251 -0.45 -2.14 6.97
C ASN A 251 -1.39 -0.95 6.71
N LEU A 252 -1.70 -0.67 5.44
CA LEU A 252 -2.54 0.46 5.04
C LEU A 252 -3.93 0.42 5.70
N ARG A 253 -4.49 -0.77 5.97
CA ARG A 253 -5.84 -0.90 6.58
C ARG A 253 -5.96 -0.25 7.95
N LEU A 254 -4.87 -0.21 8.74
CA LEU A 254 -4.84 0.50 10.02
C LEU A 254 -5.09 2.00 9.89
N PHE A 255 -4.89 2.56 8.71
CA PHE A 255 -5.10 3.98 8.41
C PHE A 255 -6.38 4.21 7.61
N GLU A 256 -6.63 3.37 6.61
CA GLU A 256 -7.74 3.51 5.66
C GLU A 256 -9.11 3.27 6.31
N VAL A 257 -9.23 2.23 7.16
CA VAL A 257 -10.51 1.91 7.83
C VAL A 257 -10.92 3.02 8.79
N PRO A 258 -10.05 3.49 9.71
CA PRO A 258 -10.40 4.63 10.56
C PRO A 258 -10.60 5.94 9.79
N ALA A 259 -9.93 6.14 8.64
CA ALA A 259 -10.15 7.31 7.78
C ALA A 259 -11.59 7.37 7.24
N CYS A 260 -12.19 6.22 6.97
CA CYS A 260 -13.60 6.08 6.62
C CYS A 260 -14.55 6.17 7.84
N LYS A 261 -14.02 6.42 9.04
CA LYS A 261 -14.72 6.23 10.32
C LYS A 261 -15.31 4.81 10.47
N GLY A 262 -14.66 3.82 9.87
CA GLY A 262 -14.95 2.41 10.06
C GLY A 262 -14.44 1.90 11.41
N LEU A 263 -15.07 0.87 11.94
CA LEU A 263 -14.59 0.17 13.13
C LEU A 263 -13.65 -0.97 12.69
N ILE A 264 -12.37 -0.85 13.02
CA ILE A 264 -11.39 -1.86 12.71
C ILE A 264 -11.22 -2.85 13.86
N LEU A 265 -11.25 -4.15 13.55
CA LEU A 265 -10.81 -5.24 14.40
C LEU A 265 -9.60 -5.90 13.74
N SER A 266 -8.41 -5.61 14.27
CA SER A 266 -7.14 -5.98 13.65
C SER A 266 -6.42 -7.08 14.40
N GLU A 267 -5.67 -7.90 13.68
CA GLU A 267 -4.61 -8.70 14.27
C GLU A 267 -3.66 -7.80 15.07
N PHE A 268 -3.24 -8.26 16.24
CA PHE A 268 -2.40 -7.50 17.15
C PHE A 268 -0.93 -7.51 16.69
N SER A 269 -0.29 -6.36 16.76
CA SER A 269 1.16 -6.21 16.82
C SER A 269 1.50 -5.04 17.75
N ASN A 270 2.72 -5.00 18.26
CA ASN A 270 3.18 -3.86 19.05
C ASN A 270 3.06 -2.56 18.25
N ARG A 271 3.48 -2.59 16.98
CA ARG A 271 3.41 -1.41 16.09
C ARG A 271 1.97 -0.95 15.85
N ALA A 272 1.05 -1.87 15.58
CA ALA A 272 -0.36 -1.53 15.40
C ALA A 272 -0.97 -0.90 16.66
N SER A 273 -0.61 -1.39 17.85
CA SER A 273 -1.09 -0.84 19.14
C SER A 273 -0.50 0.52 19.50
N GLU A 274 0.67 0.88 18.95
CA GLU A 274 1.23 2.23 19.04
C GLU A 274 0.48 3.22 18.13
N ILE A 275 0.07 2.76 16.94
CA ILE A 275 -0.70 3.56 15.98
C ILE A 275 -2.11 3.80 16.48
N LEU A 276 -2.82 2.74 16.88
CA LEU A 276 -4.20 2.77 17.36
C LEU A 276 -4.27 2.13 18.75
N THR A 277 -4.66 2.90 19.76
CA THR A 277 -4.73 2.43 21.15
C THR A 277 -5.84 1.38 21.31
N PRO A 278 -5.51 0.17 21.83
CA PRO A 278 -6.50 -0.90 22.02
C PRO A 278 -7.71 -0.48 22.86
N ASN A 279 -8.90 -0.88 22.43
CA ASN A 279 -10.21 -0.62 23.03
C ASN A 279 -10.61 0.88 23.13
N LYS A 280 -9.75 1.78 22.64
CA LYS A 280 -10.01 3.23 22.60
C LYS A 280 -10.16 3.74 21.16
N ASP A 281 -9.28 3.31 20.28
CA ASP A 281 -9.21 3.77 18.88
C ASP A 281 -9.54 2.63 17.89
N ALA A 282 -9.32 1.37 18.32
CA ALA A 282 -9.52 0.14 17.54
C ALA A 282 -9.65 -1.07 18.48
N PHE A 283 -10.06 -2.20 17.93
CA PHE A 283 -9.99 -3.50 18.63
C PHE A 283 -8.92 -4.38 18.01
N PHE A 284 -8.32 -5.25 18.86
CA PHE A 284 -7.26 -6.16 18.45
C PHE A 284 -7.51 -7.58 18.96
N PHE A 285 -6.97 -8.56 18.24
CA PHE A 285 -6.98 -9.98 18.59
C PHE A 285 -5.62 -10.62 18.27
N LYS A 286 -5.24 -11.70 18.97
CA LYS A 286 -3.98 -12.43 18.77
C LYS A 286 -4.19 -13.81 18.17
N ASN A 287 -5.38 -14.39 18.34
CA ASN A 287 -5.71 -15.74 17.91
C ASN A 287 -7.21 -15.84 17.57
N GLU A 288 -7.66 -17.02 17.10
CA GLU A 288 -9.04 -17.24 16.66
C GLU A 288 -10.05 -17.06 17.80
N ASN A 289 -9.72 -17.54 19.01
CA ASN A 289 -10.61 -17.42 20.18
C ASN A 289 -10.84 -15.96 20.57
N GLU A 290 -9.76 -15.18 20.68
CA GLU A 290 -9.85 -13.74 20.94
C GLU A 290 -10.60 -13.00 19.82
N LEU A 291 -10.43 -13.40 18.55
CA LEU A 291 -11.18 -12.83 17.44
C LEU A 291 -12.68 -13.02 17.62
N ILE A 292 -13.13 -14.25 17.92
CA ILE A 292 -14.54 -14.58 18.15
C ILE A 292 -15.10 -13.83 19.37
N GLU A 293 -14.37 -13.81 20.49
CA GLU A 293 -14.74 -13.09 21.70
C GLU A 293 -14.90 -11.58 21.43
N LYS A 294 -13.94 -10.97 20.72
CA LYS A 294 -14.01 -9.55 20.35
C LYS A 294 -15.17 -9.25 19.41
N ILE A 295 -15.45 -10.10 18.45
CA ILE A 295 -16.63 -9.96 17.58
C ILE A 295 -17.91 -9.98 18.42
N SER A 296 -18.06 -10.98 19.30
CA SER A 296 -19.21 -11.07 20.20
C SER A 296 -19.37 -9.81 21.05
N PHE A 297 -18.29 -9.36 21.67
CA PHE A 297 -18.27 -8.15 22.48
C PHE A 297 -18.72 -6.92 21.69
N ILE A 298 -18.14 -6.69 20.51
CA ILE A 298 -18.45 -5.53 19.65
C ILE A 298 -19.92 -5.57 19.17
N LEU A 299 -20.42 -6.73 18.79
CA LEU A 299 -21.80 -6.86 18.30
C LEU A 299 -22.84 -6.52 19.37
N ASN A 300 -22.51 -6.73 20.67
CA ASN A 300 -23.36 -6.43 21.82
C ASN A 300 -23.15 -4.99 22.39
N MET A 301 -22.14 -4.25 21.91
CA MET A 301 -21.92 -2.87 22.37
C MET A 301 -23.00 -1.92 21.85
N LYS A 302 -23.27 -0.88 22.64
CA LYS A 302 -24.15 0.22 22.23
C LYS A 302 -23.52 1.03 21.10
N GLU A 303 -24.31 1.43 20.12
CA GLU A 303 -23.81 2.17 18.95
C GLU A 303 -23.12 3.49 19.33
N ILE A 304 -23.54 4.13 20.39
CA ILE A 304 -22.89 5.36 20.90
C ILE A 304 -21.43 5.11 21.34
N GLU A 305 -21.13 3.95 21.91
CA GLU A 305 -19.80 3.57 22.35
C GLU A 305 -18.92 3.22 21.14
N LEU A 306 -19.48 2.48 20.17
CA LEU A 306 -18.80 2.15 18.91
C LEU A 306 -18.45 3.43 18.14
N ASN A 307 -19.36 4.41 18.11
CA ASN A 307 -19.11 5.68 17.44
C ASN A 307 -18.00 6.50 18.11
N LYS A 308 -17.86 6.45 19.44
CA LYS A 308 -16.71 7.07 20.12
C LYS A 308 -15.40 6.46 19.66
N ILE A 309 -15.33 5.12 19.55
CA ILE A 309 -14.11 4.41 19.10
C ILE A 309 -13.79 4.78 17.64
N ARG A 310 -14.78 4.78 16.74
CA ARG A 310 -14.60 5.19 15.33
C ARG A 310 -14.06 6.63 15.22
N ILE A 311 -14.63 7.56 15.99
CA ILE A 311 -14.18 8.95 16.01
C ILE A 311 -12.77 9.08 16.57
N ASN A 312 -12.43 8.35 17.63
CA ASN A 312 -11.09 8.35 18.21
C ASN A 312 -10.06 7.81 17.22
N GLY A 313 -10.36 6.66 16.58
CA GLY A 313 -9.51 6.07 15.53
C GLY A 313 -9.26 7.06 14.39
N PHE A 314 -10.30 7.71 13.87
CA PHE A 314 -10.17 8.76 12.86
C PHE A 314 -9.27 9.91 13.33
N LYS A 315 -9.48 10.43 14.53
CA LYS A 315 -8.67 11.54 15.09
C LYS A 315 -7.20 11.12 15.21
N LYS A 316 -6.95 9.87 15.64
CA LYS A 316 -5.60 9.33 15.85
C LYS A 316 -4.79 9.26 14.56
N ILE A 317 -5.45 8.88 13.43
CA ILE A 317 -4.75 8.70 12.15
C ILE A 317 -4.75 9.96 11.26
N LYS A 318 -5.35 11.05 11.68
CA LYS A 318 -5.53 12.25 10.84
C LYS A 318 -4.21 12.80 10.25
N SER A 319 -3.12 12.72 11.01
CA SER A 319 -1.79 13.15 10.56
C SER A 319 -1.09 12.17 9.60
N PHE A 320 -1.72 11.02 9.29
CA PHE A 320 -1.17 10.01 8.38
C PHE A 320 -1.77 10.09 6.97
N ASP A 321 -2.38 11.21 6.59
CA ASP A 321 -2.77 11.45 5.20
C ASP A 321 -1.54 11.46 4.31
N LEU A 322 -1.69 10.92 3.09
CA LEU A 322 -0.59 10.85 2.11
C LEU A 322 0.04 12.22 1.83
N ASN A 323 -0.74 13.31 1.87
CA ASN A 323 -0.19 14.65 1.67
C ASN A 323 0.89 14.99 2.70
N TYR A 324 0.65 14.68 4.00
CA TYR A 324 1.69 14.88 5.03
C TYR A 324 2.90 13.98 4.82
N ARG A 325 2.71 12.73 4.36
CA ARG A 325 3.83 11.83 4.04
C ARG A 325 4.67 12.36 2.89
N ILE A 326 4.01 12.92 1.86
CA ILE A 326 4.70 13.55 0.73
C ILE A 326 5.50 14.78 1.21
N GLU A 327 4.93 15.64 2.04
CA GLU A 327 5.62 16.80 2.62
C GLU A 327 6.84 16.38 3.44
N GLU A 328 6.73 15.35 4.28
CA GLU A 328 7.87 14.79 5.02
C GLU A 328 9.00 14.34 4.08
N VAL A 329 8.66 13.64 3.01
CA VAL A 329 9.63 13.20 2.00
C VAL A 329 10.26 14.39 1.31
N LEU A 330 9.46 15.37 0.85
CA LEU A 330 9.96 16.57 0.16
C LEU A 330 10.94 17.36 1.03
N ASN A 331 10.66 17.54 2.32
CA ASN A 331 11.55 18.24 3.26
C ASN A 331 12.93 17.58 3.41
N VAL A 332 13.04 16.28 3.10
CA VAL A 332 14.34 15.55 3.15
C VAL A 332 15.05 15.55 1.81
N ILE A 333 14.31 15.64 0.69
CA ILE A 333 14.87 15.45 -0.65
C ILE A 333 15.12 16.75 -1.42
N ILE A 334 14.49 17.85 -1.04
CA ILE A 334 14.62 19.17 -1.66
C ILE A 334 15.56 20.08 -0.88
#